data_1c70f8058067298350fa53423a74f8b6
#
_entry.id   1c70f8058067298350fa53423a74f8b6
#
_cell.length_a   1.000
_cell.length_b   1.000
_cell.length_c   1.000
_cell.angle_alpha   90.00
_cell.angle_beta   90.00
_cell.angle_gamma   90.00
#
_symmetry.space_group_name_H-M   'P 1'
#
loop_
_entity.id
_entity.type
_entity.pdbx_description
1 polymer ?
#
loop_
_entity_poly.entity_id
_entity_poly.type
_entity_poly.pdbx_seq_one_letter_code
_entity_poly.pdbx_strand_id
1 'polypeptide(L)'
;MKLQLTLNSLALILCCGDLIPSSTQPISTQEWQEIEKKLKSAHKEASMITGMSIDTLTQIIGLDEFTAHKIEKRQKLLPDLFYALQNLESQDIGVTTIYEEDYPASLRVLGTKMPLVISYIGDLSLSYGVNISVAGPQMMNKTMRHVTKEIMKKISKEGYTVVVGGSKGVEELALRTQLTNNGNAVLFVADHMFDKIRLYSKYIKQNKLVIMTAKDPYALFDVTHALDKNLYICGMVFAQIVTGTHIGSGPVWFTSIQNIHSHWTRQLVYETLDYSGNIRLIEMGEAHFTDEDLKSEVTLAEILDNHETVIKKDDPSIDQMTIFEFIEDKHE
;
A
#
# COMPACT_ATOMS: atom_id res chain seq x y z
N MET A 1 0.39 -24.05 -2.27
CA MET A 1 -0.63 -23.49 -1.35
C MET A 1 -1.98 -23.58 -2.03
N LYS A 2 -3.03 -24.11 -1.42
CA LYS A 2 -4.37 -24.10 -2.04
C LYS A 2 -5.00 -22.74 -1.77
N LEU A 3 -5.37 -22.02 -2.82
CA LEU A 3 -6.20 -20.81 -2.70
C LEU A 3 -7.55 -21.22 -2.09
N GLN A 4 -7.74 -20.92 -0.81
CA GLN A 4 -9.00 -21.12 -0.10
C GLN A 4 -9.70 -19.76 0.01
N LEU A 5 -10.37 -19.35 -1.07
CA LEU A 5 -11.14 -18.12 -1.09
C LEU A 5 -12.61 -18.39 -0.78
N THR A 6 -13.20 -17.55 0.05
CA THR A 6 -14.65 -17.57 0.30
C THR A 6 -15.43 -17.18 -0.97
N LEU A 7 -16.71 -17.55 -1.03
CA LEU A 7 -17.56 -17.13 -2.15
C LEU A 7 -17.72 -15.59 -2.23
N ASN A 8 -17.67 -14.91 -1.07
CA ASN A 8 -17.68 -13.44 -1.03
C ASN A 8 -16.41 -12.87 -1.65
N SER A 9 -15.25 -13.49 -1.39
CA SER A 9 -13.98 -13.10 -2.02
C SER A 9 -13.98 -13.31 -3.53
N LEU A 10 -14.51 -14.44 -4.01
CA LEU A 10 -14.62 -14.68 -5.44
C LEU A 10 -15.48 -13.62 -6.14
N ALA A 11 -16.62 -13.27 -5.55
CA ALA A 11 -17.49 -12.21 -6.06
C ALA A 11 -16.80 -10.84 -6.06
N LEU A 12 -16.06 -10.53 -4.98
CA LEU A 12 -15.29 -9.30 -4.88
C LEU A 12 -14.20 -9.23 -5.94
N ILE A 13 -13.40 -10.28 -6.10
CA ILE A 13 -12.33 -10.33 -7.11
C ILE A 13 -12.92 -10.19 -8.51
N LEU A 14 -14.04 -10.86 -8.78
CA LEU A 14 -14.73 -10.76 -10.07
C LEU A 14 -15.17 -9.32 -10.36
N CYS A 15 -15.76 -8.63 -9.40
CA CYS A 15 -16.29 -7.28 -9.58
C CYS A 15 -15.21 -6.20 -9.52
N CYS A 16 -14.26 -6.31 -8.58
CA CYS A 16 -13.32 -5.25 -8.21
C CYS A 16 -11.86 -5.57 -8.56
N GLY A 17 -11.53 -6.85 -8.81
CA GLY A 17 -10.15 -7.26 -9.06
C GLY A 17 -9.67 -6.89 -10.45
N ASP A 18 -8.36 -6.74 -10.56
CA ASP A 18 -7.63 -6.39 -11.79
C ASP A 18 -6.89 -7.60 -12.39
N LEU A 19 -7.27 -8.81 -11.94
CA LEU A 19 -6.60 -10.07 -12.33
C LEU A 19 -7.02 -10.59 -13.70
N ILE A 20 -8.02 -9.99 -14.32
CA ILE A 20 -8.58 -10.45 -15.60
C ILE A 20 -8.55 -9.28 -16.58
N PRO A 21 -7.83 -9.41 -17.71
CA PRO A 21 -7.88 -8.40 -18.77
C PRO A 21 -9.33 -8.19 -19.23
N SER A 22 -9.83 -6.98 -19.16
CA SER A 22 -11.19 -6.65 -19.56
C SER A 22 -11.28 -5.19 -20.02
N SER A 23 -12.14 -4.95 -21.03
CA SER A 23 -12.54 -3.59 -21.41
C SER A 23 -13.49 -2.93 -20.39
N THR A 24 -14.07 -3.72 -19.49
CA THR A 24 -14.94 -3.23 -18.42
C THR A 24 -14.11 -2.94 -17.18
N GLN A 25 -14.02 -1.67 -16.83
CA GLN A 25 -13.28 -1.23 -15.63
C GLN A 25 -13.79 -1.93 -14.36
N PRO A 26 -12.92 -2.32 -13.43
CA PRO A 26 -13.31 -2.82 -12.13
C PRO A 26 -14.20 -1.82 -11.36
N ILE A 27 -15.04 -2.35 -10.48
CA ILE A 27 -15.76 -1.56 -9.48
C ILE A 27 -14.71 -1.00 -8.49
N SER A 28 -14.74 0.30 -8.25
CA SER A 28 -13.84 0.93 -7.28
C SER A 28 -14.18 0.55 -5.84
N THR A 29 -13.26 0.79 -4.92
CA THR A 29 -13.48 0.53 -3.48
C THR A 29 -14.69 1.29 -2.95
N GLN A 30 -14.84 2.54 -3.34
CA GLN A 30 -15.99 3.37 -2.93
C GLN A 30 -17.30 2.82 -3.47
N GLU A 31 -17.37 2.51 -4.77
CA GLU A 31 -18.56 1.89 -5.39
C GLU A 31 -18.90 0.57 -4.70
N TRP A 32 -17.88 -0.28 -4.41
CA TRP A 32 -18.12 -1.55 -3.74
C TRP A 32 -18.68 -1.40 -2.33
N GLN A 33 -18.18 -0.46 -1.56
CA GLN A 33 -18.71 -0.19 -0.22
C GLN A 33 -20.18 0.26 -0.25
N GLU A 34 -20.58 1.02 -1.25
CA GLU A 34 -21.99 1.40 -1.47
C GLU A 34 -22.84 0.21 -1.89
N ILE A 35 -22.34 -0.63 -2.79
CA ILE A 35 -22.99 -1.88 -3.20
C ILE A 35 -23.17 -2.80 -2.00
N GLU A 36 -22.13 -2.97 -1.17
CA GLU A 36 -22.17 -3.82 0.02
C GLU A 36 -23.20 -3.33 1.03
N LYS A 37 -23.33 -2.02 1.25
CA LYS A 37 -24.39 -1.44 2.10
C LYS A 37 -25.79 -1.78 1.58
N LYS A 38 -26.00 -1.66 0.28
CA LYS A 38 -27.29 -1.98 -0.36
C LYS A 38 -27.59 -3.48 -0.30
N LEU A 39 -26.61 -4.34 -0.54
CA LEU A 39 -26.75 -5.79 -0.39
C LEU A 39 -27.14 -6.16 1.07
N LYS A 40 -26.44 -5.61 2.06
CA LYS A 40 -26.75 -5.82 3.48
C LYS A 40 -28.17 -5.36 3.83
N SER A 41 -28.60 -4.21 3.30
CA SER A 41 -29.98 -3.69 3.50
C SER A 41 -31.03 -4.62 2.89
N ALA A 42 -30.71 -5.30 1.79
CA ALA A 42 -31.54 -6.30 1.16
C ALA A 42 -31.39 -7.73 1.75
N HIS A 43 -30.67 -7.88 2.86
CA HIS A 43 -30.31 -9.16 3.50
C HIS A 43 -29.64 -10.15 2.52
N LYS A 44 -28.73 -9.64 1.70
CA LYS A 44 -27.93 -10.39 0.73
C LYS A 44 -26.45 -10.32 1.05
N GLU A 45 -25.75 -11.42 0.74
CA GLU A 45 -24.29 -11.49 0.83
C GLU A 45 -23.64 -11.06 -0.50
N ALA A 46 -22.36 -10.67 -0.43
CA ALA A 46 -21.59 -10.28 -1.61
C ALA A 46 -21.51 -11.39 -2.66
N SER A 47 -21.41 -12.64 -2.23
CA SER A 47 -21.38 -13.83 -3.11
C SER A 47 -22.60 -13.94 -4.04
N MET A 48 -23.75 -13.47 -3.59
CA MET A 48 -24.99 -13.58 -4.38
C MET A 48 -24.99 -12.69 -5.63
N ILE A 49 -24.13 -11.66 -5.66
CA ILE A 49 -24.08 -10.71 -6.78
C ILE A 49 -23.72 -11.42 -8.11
N THR A 50 -22.98 -12.51 -8.05
CA THR A 50 -22.50 -13.23 -9.25
C THR A 50 -23.61 -13.91 -10.05
N GLY A 51 -24.79 -14.11 -9.46
CA GLY A 51 -25.96 -14.72 -10.11
C GLY A 51 -27.14 -13.79 -10.31
N MET A 52 -27.01 -12.50 -9.97
CA MET A 52 -28.12 -11.54 -10.09
C MET A 52 -28.26 -11.00 -11.51
N SER A 53 -29.51 -10.94 -11.98
CA SER A 53 -29.86 -10.25 -13.23
C SER A 53 -29.82 -8.73 -13.04
N ILE A 54 -29.78 -7.99 -14.14
CA ILE A 54 -29.86 -6.51 -14.13
C ILE A 54 -31.12 -6.06 -13.39
N ASP A 55 -32.27 -6.69 -13.64
CA ASP A 55 -33.53 -6.35 -12.97
C ASP A 55 -33.43 -6.55 -11.45
N THR A 56 -32.78 -7.63 -11.00
CA THR A 56 -32.53 -7.85 -9.57
C THR A 56 -31.61 -6.79 -8.98
N LEU A 57 -30.52 -6.47 -9.67
CA LEU A 57 -29.56 -5.46 -9.25
C LEU A 57 -30.18 -4.07 -9.15
N THR A 58 -31.06 -3.70 -10.09
CA THR A 58 -31.69 -2.37 -10.10
C THR A 58 -32.90 -2.29 -9.18
N GLN A 59 -33.84 -3.24 -9.25
CA GLN A 59 -35.12 -3.14 -8.56
C GLN A 59 -35.08 -3.65 -7.11
N ILE A 60 -34.26 -4.68 -6.81
CA ILE A 60 -34.19 -5.27 -5.48
C ILE A 60 -33.04 -4.69 -4.69
N ILE A 61 -31.85 -4.59 -5.29
CA ILE A 61 -30.64 -4.04 -4.61
C ILE A 61 -30.63 -2.51 -4.69
N GLY A 62 -31.29 -1.92 -5.70
CA GLY A 62 -31.37 -0.47 -5.88
C GLY A 62 -30.09 0.15 -6.43
N LEU A 63 -29.36 -0.59 -7.28
CA LEU A 63 -28.24 -0.04 -8.02
C LEU A 63 -28.74 0.78 -9.21
N ASP A 64 -27.94 1.75 -9.63
CA ASP A 64 -28.18 2.42 -10.90
C ASP A 64 -27.89 1.48 -12.09
N GLU A 65 -28.48 1.78 -13.25
CA GLU A 65 -28.36 0.94 -14.45
C GLU A 65 -26.90 0.79 -14.91
N PHE A 66 -26.10 1.85 -14.82
CA PHE A 66 -24.70 1.82 -15.24
C PHE A 66 -23.90 0.83 -14.42
N THR A 67 -24.02 0.90 -13.08
CA THR A 67 -23.38 -0.02 -12.16
C THR A 67 -23.88 -1.45 -12.34
N ALA A 68 -25.19 -1.66 -12.54
CA ALA A 68 -25.77 -2.98 -12.79
C ALA A 68 -25.22 -3.61 -14.08
N HIS A 69 -25.13 -2.85 -15.18
CA HIS A 69 -24.53 -3.32 -16.42
C HIS A 69 -23.03 -3.58 -16.30
N LYS A 70 -22.30 -2.78 -15.52
CA LYS A 70 -20.89 -3.01 -15.23
C LYS A 70 -20.66 -4.35 -14.52
N ILE A 71 -21.52 -4.66 -13.53
CA ILE A 71 -21.48 -5.94 -12.81
C ILE A 71 -21.83 -7.10 -13.76
N GLU A 72 -22.91 -6.97 -14.54
CA GLU A 72 -23.35 -8.01 -15.48
C GLU A 72 -22.25 -8.38 -16.49
N LYS A 73 -21.54 -7.38 -17.01
CA LYS A 73 -20.41 -7.61 -17.91
C LYS A 73 -19.27 -8.35 -17.21
N ARG A 74 -18.99 -8.00 -15.96
CA ARG A 74 -17.92 -8.67 -15.19
C ARG A 74 -18.30 -10.08 -14.77
N GLN A 75 -19.58 -10.37 -14.50
CA GLN A 75 -20.06 -11.73 -14.23
C GLN A 75 -19.70 -12.72 -15.36
N LYS A 76 -19.69 -12.25 -16.61
CA LYS A 76 -19.32 -13.07 -17.79
C LYS A 76 -17.86 -13.50 -17.79
N LEU A 77 -17.01 -12.84 -16.98
CA LEU A 77 -15.59 -13.15 -16.83
C LEU A 77 -15.31 -14.23 -15.78
N LEU A 78 -16.33 -14.84 -15.19
CA LEU A 78 -16.14 -15.86 -14.14
C LEU A 78 -15.25 -17.03 -14.56
N PRO A 79 -15.35 -17.60 -15.78
CA PRO A 79 -14.45 -18.64 -16.25
C PRO A 79 -12.99 -18.16 -16.32
N ASP A 80 -12.78 -16.93 -16.79
CA ASP A 80 -11.44 -16.33 -16.90
C ASP A 80 -10.83 -16.09 -15.53
N LEU A 81 -11.67 -15.72 -14.53
CA LEU A 81 -11.22 -15.60 -13.14
C LEU A 81 -10.67 -16.92 -12.61
N PHE A 82 -11.38 -18.02 -12.79
CA PHE A 82 -10.89 -19.33 -12.34
C PHE A 82 -9.56 -19.69 -12.99
N TYR A 83 -9.42 -19.44 -14.27
CA TYR A 83 -8.16 -19.67 -14.99
C TYR A 83 -7.03 -18.79 -14.44
N ALA A 84 -7.29 -17.49 -14.21
CA ALA A 84 -6.31 -16.56 -13.65
C ALA A 84 -5.87 -17.01 -12.24
N LEU A 85 -6.80 -17.36 -11.36
CA LEU A 85 -6.51 -17.84 -10.01
C LEU A 85 -5.69 -19.15 -10.03
N GLN A 86 -6.04 -20.09 -10.89
CA GLN A 86 -5.29 -21.35 -11.05
C GLN A 86 -3.86 -21.08 -11.55
N ASN A 87 -3.69 -20.13 -12.46
CA ASN A 87 -2.38 -19.73 -12.97
C ASN A 87 -1.52 -19.10 -11.86
N LEU A 88 -2.09 -18.22 -11.04
CA LEU A 88 -1.39 -17.62 -9.89
C LEU A 88 -0.99 -18.71 -8.86
N GLU A 89 -1.90 -19.61 -8.54
CA GLU A 89 -1.63 -20.72 -7.61
C GLU A 89 -0.49 -21.62 -8.11
N SER A 90 -0.42 -21.90 -9.42
CA SER A 90 0.66 -22.69 -10.02
C SER A 90 2.04 -22.03 -9.87
N GLN A 91 2.09 -20.74 -9.59
CA GLN A 91 3.29 -19.94 -9.36
C GLN A 91 3.50 -19.60 -7.87
N ASP A 92 2.81 -20.30 -6.96
CA ASP A 92 2.83 -20.07 -5.51
C ASP A 92 2.37 -18.64 -5.10
N ILE A 93 1.60 -17.96 -5.95
CA ILE A 93 1.03 -16.65 -5.66
C ILE A 93 -0.34 -16.86 -5.01
N GLY A 94 -0.47 -16.38 -3.77
CA GLY A 94 -1.73 -16.30 -3.03
C GLY A 94 -2.51 -15.05 -3.38
N VAL A 95 -3.81 -15.10 -3.12
CA VAL A 95 -4.71 -13.94 -3.21
C VAL A 95 -5.50 -13.85 -1.92
N THR A 96 -5.57 -12.68 -1.32
CA THR A 96 -6.42 -12.37 -0.18
C THR A 96 -7.32 -11.17 -0.47
N THR A 97 -8.42 -11.06 0.25
CA THR A 97 -9.38 -9.96 0.09
C THR A 97 -9.86 -9.47 1.45
N ILE A 98 -10.57 -8.36 1.49
CA ILE A 98 -11.17 -7.83 2.72
C ILE A 98 -12.11 -8.79 3.46
N TYR A 99 -12.51 -9.90 2.84
CA TYR A 99 -13.37 -10.94 3.41
C TYR A 99 -12.59 -12.12 3.99
N GLU A 100 -11.29 -12.19 3.78
CA GLU A 100 -10.44 -13.24 4.31
C GLU A 100 -9.81 -12.84 5.65
N GLU A 101 -9.59 -13.80 6.52
CA GLU A 101 -9.00 -13.60 7.84
C GLU A 101 -7.53 -13.14 7.74
N ASP A 102 -6.85 -13.57 6.69
CA ASP A 102 -5.46 -13.26 6.41
C ASP A 102 -5.25 -11.91 5.70
N TYR A 103 -6.32 -11.13 5.47
CA TYR A 103 -6.18 -9.79 4.92
C TYR A 103 -5.52 -8.84 5.94
N PRO A 104 -4.49 -8.06 5.55
CA PRO A 104 -3.81 -7.12 6.44
C PRO A 104 -4.78 -6.05 6.98
N ALA A 105 -5.27 -6.26 8.21
CA ALA A 105 -6.33 -5.42 8.80
C ALA A 105 -5.94 -3.94 8.93
N SER A 106 -4.65 -3.63 9.04
CA SER A 106 -4.12 -2.27 9.09
C SER A 106 -4.52 -1.43 7.87
N LEU A 107 -4.63 -2.04 6.68
CA LEU A 107 -5.05 -1.35 5.45
C LEU A 107 -6.46 -0.76 5.53
N ARG A 108 -7.30 -1.22 6.46
CA ARG A 108 -8.67 -0.71 6.64
C ARG A 108 -8.70 0.77 7.06
N VAL A 109 -7.61 1.29 7.63
CA VAL A 109 -7.47 2.71 7.99
C VAL A 109 -7.61 3.63 6.77
N LEU A 110 -7.29 3.13 5.58
CA LEU A 110 -7.38 3.88 4.31
C LEU A 110 -8.83 4.12 3.84
N GLY A 111 -9.83 3.49 4.47
CA GLY A 111 -11.25 3.70 4.14
C GLY A 111 -11.56 3.38 2.67
N THR A 112 -12.03 4.38 1.92
CA THR A 112 -12.37 4.23 0.49
C THR A 112 -11.17 4.07 -0.44
N LYS A 113 -9.95 4.27 0.07
CA LYS A 113 -8.70 4.10 -0.68
C LYS A 113 -8.03 2.75 -0.43
N MET A 114 -8.56 1.90 0.46
CA MET A 114 -7.95 0.60 0.75
C MET A 114 -8.01 -0.34 -0.47
N PRO A 115 -6.99 -1.18 -0.70
CA PRO A 115 -7.04 -2.21 -1.73
C PRO A 115 -8.00 -3.32 -1.30
N LEU A 116 -8.97 -3.68 -2.15
CA LEU A 116 -9.93 -4.74 -1.84
C LEU A 116 -9.37 -6.15 -2.04
N VAL A 117 -8.41 -6.27 -2.96
CA VAL A 117 -7.80 -7.53 -3.39
C VAL A 117 -6.29 -7.35 -3.38
N ILE A 118 -5.57 -8.34 -2.84
CA ILE A 118 -4.10 -8.34 -2.77
C ILE A 118 -3.60 -9.69 -3.23
N SER A 119 -2.69 -9.69 -4.21
CA SER A 119 -1.89 -10.86 -4.57
C SER A 119 -0.57 -10.83 -3.81
N TYR A 120 -0.09 -11.99 -3.35
CA TYR A 120 1.14 -12.07 -2.56
C TYR A 120 1.91 -13.37 -2.79
N ILE A 121 3.21 -13.34 -2.49
CA ILE A 121 4.07 -14.53 -2.40
C ILE A 121 4.98 -14.42 -1.19
N GLY A 122 5.15 -15.52 -0.47
CA GLY A 122 5.89 -15.59 0.79
C GLY A 122 4.97 -15.65 2.01
N ASP A 123 5.52 -15.38 3.18
CA ASP A 123 4.79 -15.44 4.45
C ASP A 123 4.00 -14.15 4.69
N LEU A 124 2.69 -14.19 4.44
CA LEU A 124 1.81 -13.03 4.61
C LEU A 124 1.74 -12.54 6.07
N SER A 125 2.03 -13.41 7.05
CA SER A 125 2.03 -13.04 8.46
C SER A 125 3.04 -11.93 8.80
N LEU A 126 4.07 -11.72 7.97
CA LEU A 126 5.00 -10.61 8.10
C LEU A 126 4.33 -9.23 8.00
N SER A 127 3.15 -9.17 7.41
CA SER A 127 2.37 -7.94 7.27
C SER A 127 1.55 -7.56 8.50
N TYR A 128 1.41 -8.45 9.50
CA TYR A 128 0.53 -8.24 10.67
C TYR A 128 1.20 -7.61 11.88
N GLY A 129 2.53 -7.56 11.89
CA GLY A 129 3.30 -7.05 13.03
C GLY A 129 3.34 -5.52 13.13
N VAL A 130 4.15 -5.04 14.05
CA VAL A 130 4.51 -3.61 14.11
C VAL A 130 5.48 -3.33 12.97
N ASN A 131 4.97 -2.71 11.94
CA ASN A 131 5.67 -2.44 10.71
C ASN A 131 6.14 -0.98 10.66
N ILE A 132 7.32 -0.75 10.10
CA ILE A 132 7.90 0.59 9.89
C ILE A 132 8.20 0.76 8.41
N SER A 133 7.84 1.90 7.82
CA SER A 133 8.31 2.24 6.48
C SER A 133 9.45 3.25 6.53
N VAL A 134 10.34 3.18 5.54
CA VAL A 134 11.42 4.15 5.34
C VAL A 134 11.33 4.68 3.92
N ALA A 135 10.95 5.94 3.80
CA ALA A 135 10.74 6.63 2.54
C ALA A 135 11.76 7.75 2.33
N GLY A 136 12.10 8.01 1.08
CA GLY A 136 13.06 9.08 0.76
C GLY A 136 13.40 9.13 -0.73
N PRO A 137 14.41 9.95 -1.10
CA PRO A 137 14.74 10.21 -2.49
C PRO A 137 15.31 8.98 -3.21
N GLN A 138 15.07 8.95 -4.51
CA GLN A 138 15.69 7.94 -5.39
C GLN A 138 17.18 8.17 -5.60
N MET A 139 17.61 9.43 -5.61
CA MET A 139 19.03 9.80 -5.68
C MET A 139 19.49 10.22 -4.29
N MET A 140 20.41 9.45 -3.73
CA MET A 140 20.92 9.66 -2.37
C MET A 140 22.32 10.29 -2.41
N ASN A 141 22.52 11.34 -1.63
CA ASN A 141 23.86 11.81 -1.26
C ASN A 141 24.49 10.90 -0.17
N LYS A 142 25.71 11.22 0.26
CA LYS A 142 26.42 10.42 1.29
C LYS A 142 25.71 10.47 2.64
N THR A 143 25.23 11.65 3.04
CA THR A 143 24.48 11.86 4.28
C THR A 143 23.24 10.99 4.33
N MET A 144 22.39 11.07 3.28
CA MET A 144 21.17 10.29 3.20
C MET A 144 21.41 8.78 3.26
N ARG A 145 22.46 8.31 2.59
CA ARG A 145 22.85 6.90 2.65
C ARG A 145 23.27 6.49 4.07
N HIS A 146 23.96 7.37 4.81
CA HIS A 146 24.34 7.12 6.20
C HIS A 146 23.11 7.08 7.10
N VAL A 147 22.27 8.10 7.06
CA VAL A 147 21.01 8.19 7.83
C VAL A 147 20.14 6.96 7.61
N THR A 148 19.91 6.57 6.34
CA THR A 148 19.12 5.37 6.02
C THR A 148 19.72 4.11 6.67
N LYS A 149 21.04 3.94 6.64
CA LYS A 149 21.68 2.78 7.25
C LYS A 149 21.56 2.76 8.77
N GLU A 150 21.72 3.91 9.43
CA GLU A 150 21.62 3.99 10.90
C GLU A 150 20.18 3.71 11.37
N ILE A 151 19.18 4.29 10.71
CA ILE A 151 17.76 3.96 10.95
C ILE A 151 17.51 2.46 10.77
N MET A 152 18.01 1.87 9.69
CA MET A 152 17.84 0.44 9.44
C MET A 152 18.53 -0.46 10.47
N LYS A 153 19.62 -0.02 11.08
CA LYS A 153 20.24 -0.73 12.21
C LYS A 153 19.30 -0.77 13.41
N LYS A 154 18.68 0.36 13.79
CA LYS A 154 17.70 0.42 14.87
C LYS A 154 16.50 -0.48 14.56
N ILE A 155 15.88 -0.36 13.36
CA ILE A 155 14.76 -1.18 12.92
C ILE A 155 15.08 -2.68 13.02
N SER A 156 16.26 -3.09 12.52
CA SER A 156 16.69 -4.50 12.55
C SER A 156 16.99 -4.99 13.97
N LYS A 157 17.65 -4.17 14.79
CA LYS A 157 18.01 -4.52 16.20
C LYS A 157 16.76 -4.71 17.06
N GLU A 158 15.73 -3.91 16.83
CA GLU A 158 14.48 -3.94 17.58
C GLU A 158 13.46 -4.93 17.03
N GLY A 159 13.79 -5.63 15.94
CA GLY A 159 12.97 -6.70 15.40
C GLY A 159 11.72 -6.24 14.60
N TYR A 160 11.65 -4.97 14.24
CA TYR A 160 10.55 -4.48 13.39
C TYR A 160 10.63 -5.03 11.97
N THR A 161 9.46 -5.24 11.37
CA THR A 161 9.36 -5.53 9.94
C THR A 161 9.39 -4.23 9.15
N VAL A 162 10.22 -4.16 8.09
CA VAL A 162 10.22 -3.00 7.20
C VAL A 162 9.24 -3.19 6.05
N VAL A 163 8.45 -2.16 5.75
CA VAL A 163 7.54 -2.13 4.58
C VAL A 163 8.01 -1.06 3.62
N VAL A 164 8.30 -1.46 2.39
CA VAL A 164 8.78 -0.55 1.32
C VAL A 164 8.21 -0.93 -0.04
N GLY A 165 8.22 0.03 -0.98
CA GLY A 165 7.80 -0.20 -2.38
C GLY A 165 8.91 -0.69 -3.31
N GLY A 166 10.15 -0.73 -2.83
CA GLY A 166 11.30 -1.19 -3.61
C GLY A 166 11.73 -0.26 -4.74
N SER A 167 11.38 1.01 -4.67
CA SER A 167 11.91 2.04 -5.57
C SER A 167 13.42 2.23 -5.35
N LYS A 168 14.13 2.65 -6.39
CA LYS A 168 15.57 2.95 -6.27
C LYS A 168 15.84 3.94 -5.13
N GLY A 169 17.06 3.94 -4.61
CA GLY A 169 17.48 4.87 -3.58
C GLY A 169 17.21 4.39 -2.16
N VAL A 170 16.51 5.18 -1.37
CA VAL A 170 16.29 4.92 0.06
C VAL A 170 15.55 3.60 0.29
N GLU A 171 14.44 3.37 -0.40
CA GLU A 171 13.64 2.15 -0.20
C GLU A 171 14.41 0.87 -0.56
N GLU A 172 15.14 0.88 -1.68
CA GLU A 172 15.98 -0.27 -2.07
C GLU A 172 17.10 -0.51 -1.05
N LEU A 173 17.74 0.55 -0.56
CA LEU A 173 18.78 0.45 0.46
C LEU A 173 18.20 -0.10 1.78
N ALA A 174 17.03 0.39 2.20
CA ALA A 174 16.34 -0.08 3.38
C ALA A 174 16.01 -1.58 3.29
N LEU A 175 15.39 -2.01 2.18
CA LEU A 175 15.06 -3.41 1.95
C LEU A 175 16.31 -4.31 1.99
N ARG A 176 17.35 -3.94 1.26
CA ARG A 176 18.59 -4.72 1.21
C ARG A 176 19.27 -4.79 2.57
N THR A 177 19.31 -3.69 3.31
CA THR A 177 19.91 -3.65 4.65
C THR A 177 19.14 -4.55 5.61
N GLN A 178 17.80 -4.47 5.59
CA GLN A 178 16.95 -5.31 6.44
C GLN A 178 17.19 -6.81 6.18
N LEU A 179 17.14 -7.20 4.90
CA LEU A 179 17.29 -8.60 4.52
C LEU A 179 18.70 -9.13 4.77
N THR A 180 19.76 -8.32 4.59
CA THR A 180 21.13 -8.71 4.89
C THR A 180 21.39 -8.85 6.39
N ASN A 181 20.68 -8.10 7.22
CA ASN A 181 20.69 -8.21 8.68
C ASN A 181 19.75 -9.32 9.21
N ASN A 182 19.25 -10.21 8.32
CA ASN A 182 18.32 -11.28 8.67
C ASN A 182 16.98 -10.79 9.26
N GLY A 183 16.61 -9.54 9.02
CA GLY A 183 15.33 -8.95 9.42
C GLY A 183 14.21 -9.33 8.48
N ASN A 184 12.98 -9.03 8.88
CA ASN A 184 11.76 -9.31 8.13
C ASN A 184 11.36 -8.10 7.28
N ALA A 185 10.80 -8.35 6.09
CA ALA A 185 10.37 -7.27 5.19
C ALA A 185 9.07 -7.61 4.44
N VAL A 186 8.31 -6.57 4.16
CA VAL A 186 7.21 -6.55 3.20
C VAL A 186 7.63 -5.66 2.02
N LEU A 187 7.57 -6.20 0.82
CA LEU A 187 7.79 -5.47 -0.41
C LEU A 187 6.45 -5.30 -1.12
N PHE A 188 5.84 -4.12 -1.00
CA PHE A 188 4.59 -3.81 -1.68
C PHE A 188 4.89 -3.15 -3.02
N VAL A 189 4.62 -3.86 -4.13
CA VAL A 189 4.97 -3.39 -5.47
C VAL A 189 3.76 -2.86 -6.24
N ALA A 190 3.99 -1.91 -7.13
CA ALA A 190 2.99 -1.40 -8.07
C ALA A 190 3.01 -2.14 -9.41
N ASP A 191 4.16 -2.72 -9.77
CA ASP A 191 4.47 -3.32 -11.06
C ASP A 191 5.59 -4.34 -10.95
N HIS A 192 5.86 -5.05 -12.07
CA HIS A 192 7.02 -5.94 -12.22
C HIS A 192 7.20 -6.95 -11.07
N MET A 193 6.11 -7.47 -10.51
CA MET A 193 6.15 -8.37 -9.36
C MET A 193 7.04 -9.59 -9.62
N PHE A 194 6.99 -10.20 -10.80
CA PHE A 194 7.79 -11.38 -11.15
C PHE A 194 9.29 -11.12 -11.18
N ASP A 195 9.72 -9.92 -11.57
CA ASP A 195 11.13 -9.55 -11.52
C ASP A 195 11.63 -9.46 -10.08
N LYS A 196 10.80 -8.93 -9.19
CA LYS A 196 11.11 -8.87 -7.75
C LYS A 196 11.11 -10.27 -7.12
N ILE A 197 10.18 -11.15 -7.51
CA ILE A 197 10.17 -12.56 -7.06
C ILE A 197 11.49 -13.25 -7.44
N ARG A 198 11.95 -13.12 -8.68
CA ARG A 198 13.23 -13.69 -9.13
C ARG A 198 14.41 -13.13 -8.35
N LEU A 199 14.47 -11.81 -8.19
CA LEU A 199 15.56 -11.11 -7.51
C LEU A 199 15.69 -11.50 -6.04
N TYR A 200 14.55 -11.65 -5.35
CA TYR A 200 14.51 -11.87 -3.91
C TYR A 200 14.10 -13.30 -3.50
N SER A 201 14.08 -14.26 -4.43
CA SER A 201 13.62 -15.64 -4.22
C SER A 201 14.23 -16.33 -2.98
N LYS A 202 15.50 -16.06 -2.70
CA LYS A 202 16.20 -16.57 -1.51
C LYS A 202 15.48 -16.18 -0.22
N TYR A 203 15.10 -14.91 -0.08
CA TYR A 203 14.51 -14.38 1.14
C TYR A 203 13.04 -14.78 1.30
N ILE A 204 12.32 -14.94 0.18
CA ILE A 204 10.97 -15.50 0.17
C ILE A 204 11.00 -16.93 0.73
N LYS A 205 11.91 -17.78 0.21
CA LYS A 205 12.07 -19.17 0.69
C LYS A 205 12.53 -19.28 2.14
N GLN A 206 13.15 -18.25 2.70
CA GLN A 206 13.57 -18.17 4.09
C GLN A 206 12.49 -17.58 5.01
N ASN A 207 11.28 -17.28 4.51
CA ASN A 207 10.21 -16.61 5.23
C ASN A 207 10.65 -15.25 5.84
N LYS A 208 11.56 -14.54 5.13
CA LYS A 208 12.05 -13.22 5.53
C LYS A 208 11.45 -12.09 4.70
N LEU A 209 10.79 -12.43 3.61
CA LEU A 209 10.18 -11.48 2.69
C LEU A 209 8.85 -11.99 2.19
N VAL A 210 7.82 -11.15 2.27
CA VAL A 210 6.60 -11.26 1.48
C VAL A 210 6.58 -10.16 0.43
N ILE A 211 6.23 -10.50 -0.80
CA ILE A 211 6.00 -9.54 -1.88
C ILE A 211 4.50 -9.47 -2.13
N MET A 212 3.96 -8.26 -2.18
CA MET A 212 2.53 -7.99 -2.29
C MET A 212 2.25 -6.99 -3.42
N THR A 213 1.08 -7.11 -4.04
CA THR A 213 0.55 -6.12 -4.98
C THR A 213 -0.96 -6.07 -4.92
N ALA A 214 -1.55 -4.88 -5.10
CA ALA A 214 -2.98 -4.67 -5.24
C ALA A 214 -3.44 -4.61 -6.72
N LYS A 215 -2.52 -4.84 -7.65
CA LYS A 215 -2.75 -4.83 -9.11
C LYS A 215 -2.52 -6.23 -9.66
N ASP A 216 -2.78 -6.39 -10.96
CA ASP A 216 -2.37 -7.61 -11.66
C ASP A 216 -0.86 -7.87 -11.42
N PRO A 217 -0.46 -9.07 -10.95
CA PRO A 217 0.94 -9.43 -10.80
C PRO A 217 1.80 -9.27 -12.06
N TYR A 218 1.16 -9.25 -13.23
CA TYR A 218 1.80 -8.99 -14.53
C TYR A 218 1.80 -7.52 -14.94
N ALA A 219 1.25 -6.62 -14.11
CA ALA A 219 1.16 -5.19 -14.44
C ALA A 219 2.54 -4.60 -14.74
N LEU A 220 2.57 -3.75 -15.77
CA LEU A 220 3.69 -2.90 -16.10
C LEU A 220 3.58 -1.57 -15.33
N PHE A 221 4.65 -0.77 -15.41
CA PHE A 221 4.69 0.51 -14.70
C PHE A 221 3.55 1.44 -15.11
N ASP A 222 2.87 1.97 -14.11
CA ASP A 222 1.87 3.04 -14.21
C ASP A 222 2.02 4.00 -13.02
N VAL A 223 1.92 5.30 -13.30
CA VAL A 223 2.11 6.35 -12.29
C VAL A 223 1.04 6.29 -11.19
N THR A 224 -0.21 6.05 -11.57
CA THR A 224 -1.34 5.95 -10.63
C THR A 224 -1.13 4.77 -9.69
N HIS A 225 -0.71 3.61 -10.22
CA HIS A 225 -0.40 2.42 -9.41
C HIS A 225 0.75 2.70 -8.43
N ALA A 226 1.76 3.48 -8.86
CA ALA A 226 2.88 3.85 -8.00
C ALA A 226 2.45 4.77 -6.84
N LEU A 227 1.50 5.67 -7.07
CA LEU A 227 0.91 6.53 -6.03
C LEU A 227 0.04 5.71 -5.06
N ASP A 228 -0.87 4.89 -5.57
CA ASP A 228 -1.71 3.99 -4.76
C ASP A 228 -0.85 3.11 -3.83
N LYS A 229 0.22 2.50 -4.38
CA LYS A 229 1.17 1.70 -3.61
C LYS A 229 1.71 2.42 -2.38
N ASN A 230 2.07 3.70 -2.51
CA ASN A 230 2.60 4.46 -1.38
C ASN A 230 1.55 4.70 -0.30
N LEU A 231 0.28 4.89 -0.67
CA LEU A 231 -0.82 4.96 0.29
C LEU A 231 -0.99 3.62 1.02
N TYR A 232 -0.91 2.50 0.30
CA TYR A 232 -1.01 1.17 0.91
C TYR A 232 0.13 0.91 1.89
N ILE A 233 1.36 1.30 1.56
CA ILE A 233 2.49 1.24 2.49
C ILE A 233 2.21 2.07 3.74
N CYS A 234 1.74 3.31 3.58
CA CYS A 234 1.38 4.19 4.68
C CYS A 234 0.31 3.56 5.59
N GLY A 235 -0.75 2.96 5.02
CA GLY A 235 -1.80 2.27 5.78
C GLY A 235 -1.36 0.97 6.47
N MET A 236 -0.23 0.38 6.05
CA MET A 236 0.27 -0.88 6.62
C MET A 236 1.22 -0.69 7.81
N VAL A 237 1.67 0.52 8.09
CA VAL A 237 2.76 0.75 9.04
C VAL A 237 2.28 1.49 10.29
N PHE A 238 2.94 1.20 11.40
CA PHE A 238 2.76 1.93 12.65
C PHE A 238 3.41 3.33 12.57
N ALA A 239 4.54 3.42 11.86
CA ALA A 239 5.20 4.70 11.62
C ALA A 239 5.90 4.72 10.25
N GLN A 240 5.86 5.87 9.59
CA GLN A 240 6.60 6.17 8.38
C GLN A 240 7.78 7.08 8.71
N ILE A 241 8.99 6.65 8.38
CA ILE A 241 10.21 7.47 8.53
C ILE A 241 10.52 8.13 7.19
N VAL A 242 10.45 9.45 7.16
CA VAL A 242 10.77 10.27 5.97
C VAL A 242 12.21 10.78 6.10
N THR A 243 13.10 10.21 5.31
CA THR A 243 14.52 10.60 5.33
C THR A 243 14.79 11.82 4.48
N GLY A 244 14.07 12.02 3.37
CA GLY A 244 14.22 13.21 2.52
C GLY A 244 13.11 13.34 1.49
N THR A 245 12.59 14.58 1.35
CA THR A 245 11.61 14.94 0.32
C THR A 245 11.71 16.45 0.00
N HIS A 246 11.26 16.84 -1.19
CA HIS A 246 11.16 18.27 -1.56
C HIS A 246 9.70 18.70 -1.64
N ILE A 247 9.43 19.98 -1.34
CA ILE A 247 8.09 20.56 -1.43
C ILE A 247 7.55 20.39 -2.84
N GLY A 248 6.30 19.93 -2.94
CA GLY A 248 5.59 19.78 -4.21
C GLY A 248 6.16 18.72 -5.15
N SER A 249 7.12 17.90 -4.72
CA SER A 249 7.83 16.99 -5.63
C SER A 249 7.88 15.54 -5.11
N GLY A 250 7.44 14.66 -5.97
CA GLY A 250 7.61 13.21 -5.81
C GLY A 250 6.64 12.54 -4.84
N PRO A 251 6.59 11.20 -4.92
CA PRO A 251 5.58 10.42 -4.21
C PRO A 251 5.66 10.55 -2.69
N VAL A 252 6.86 10.72 -2.12
CA VAL A 252 7.06 10.84 -0.66
C VAL A 252 6.37 12.09 -0.14
N TRP A 253 6.53 13.23 -0.82
CA TRP A 253 5.86 14.48 -0.44
C TRP A 253 4.34 14.32 -0.45
N PHE A 254 3.77 13.85 -1.56
CA PHE A 254 2.31 13.71 -1.69
C PHE A 254 1.72 12.75 -0.66
N THR A 255 2.38 11.61 -0.41
CA THR A 255 1.93 10.66 0.60
C THR A 255 2.01 11.26 2.00
N SER A 256 3.08 12.00 2.31
CA SER A 256 3.24 12.68 3.60
C SER A 256 2.14 13.71 3.85
N ILE A 257 1.83 14.55 2.86
CA ILE A 257 0.74 15.54 2.96
C ILE A 257 -0.62 14.85 3.13
N GLN A 258 -0.90 13.79 2.35
CA GLN A 258 -2.15 13.05 2.51
C GLN A 258 -2.24 12.39 3.89
N ASN A 259 -1.13 11.88 4.43
CA ASN A 259 -1.09 11.32 5.77
C ASN A 259 -1.36 12.37 6.85
N ILE A 260 -0.83 13.58 6.73
CA ILE A 260 -1.12 14.69 7.65
C ILE A 260 -2.62 14.97 7.70
N HIS A 261 -3.31 15.00 6.55
CA HIS A 261 -4.75 15.25 6.51
C HIS A 261 -5.61 14.07 6.98
N SER A 262 -5.13 12.86 6.78
CA SER A 262 -5.93 11.64 7.02
C SER A 262 -5.56 10.91 8.31
N HIS A 263 -4.43 11.23 8.92
CA HIS A 263 -3.90 10.61 10.16
C HIS A 263 -3.86 9.07 10.11
N TRP A 264 -3.41 8.50 8.98
CA TRP A 264 -3.35 7.04 8.80
C TRP A 264 -2.26 6.40 9.66
N THR A 265 -1.10 7.07 9.75
CA THR A 265 0.05 6.57 10.52
C THR A 265 0.86 7.71 11.11
N ARG A 266 1.69 7.40 12.11
CA ARG A 266 2.68 8.35 12.64
C ARG A 266 3.73 8.66 11.58
N GLN A 267 4.23 9.89 11.56
CA GLN A 267 5.28 10.32 10.64
C GLN A 267 6.46 10.88 11.42
N LEU A 268 7.65 10.37 11.13
CA LEU A 268 8.90 10.82 11.76
C LEU A 268 9.84 11.31 10.67
N VAL A 269 10.18 12.59 10.70
CA VAL A 269 10.91 13.28 9.63
C VAL A 269 12.35 13.54 10.05
N TYR A 270 13.32 13.18 9.20
CA TYR A 270 14.72 13.53 9.44
C TYR A 270 14.95 15.03 9.33
N GLU A 271 15.48 15.66 10.40
CA GLU A 271 15.79 17.07 10.41
C GLU A 271 17.04 17.36 9.55
N THR A 272 16.84 18.04 8.43
CA THR A 272 17.92 18.38 7.50
C THR A 272 17.57 19.57 6.65
N LEU A 273 18.55 20.41 6.34
CA LEU A 273 18.38 21.56 5.42
C LEU A 273 18.52 21.17 3.94
N ASP A 274 18.99 19.96 3.65
CA ASP A 274 19.21 19.49 2.27
C ASP A 274 17.87 19.24 1.51
N TYR A 275 16.77 19.06 2.26
CA TYR A 275 15.47 18.71 1.71
C TYR A 275 14.38 19.68 2.20
N SER A 276 13.93 20.57 1.32
CA SER A 276 12.92 21.60 1.66
C SER A 276 11.61 21.02 2.20
N GLY A 277 11.21 19.87 1.72
CA GLY A 277 10.00 19.20 2.19
C GLY A 277 10.12 18.70 3.64
N ASN A 278 11.30 18.24 4.08
CA ASN A 278 11.50 17.86 5.47
C ASN A 278 11.26 19.03 6.41
N ILE A 279 11.86 20.21 6.09
CA ILE A 279 11.66 21.44 6.87
C ILE A 279 10.17 21.75 6.96
N ARG A 280 9.48 21.72 5.82
CA ARG A 280 8.06 22.06 5.76
C ARG A 280 7.17 21.09 6.54
N LEU A 281 7.43 19.79 6.48
CA LEU A 281 6.70 18.77 7.26
C LEU A 281 6.88 19.01 8.78
N ILE A 282 8.09 19.34 9.23
CA ILE A 282 8.37 19.68 10.63
C ILE A 282 7.65 20.97 11.05
N GLU A 283 7.64 22.01 10.21
CA GLU A 283 6.88 23.24 10.45
C GLU A 283 5.37 22.99 10.56
N MET A 284 4.86 22.00 9.82
CA MET A 284 3.45 21.55 9.90
C MET A 284 3.14 20.77 11.17
N GLY A 285 4.13 20.44 12.00
CA GLY A 285 3.96 19.78 13.28
C GLY A 285 4.29 18.29 13.30
N GLU A 286 4.89 17.76 12.22
CA GLU A 286 5.33 16.38 12.22
C GLU A 286 6.52 16.18 13.17
N ALA A 287 6.55 15.02 13.82
CA ALA A 287 7.65 14.61 14.66
C ALA A 287 8.96 14.51 13.83
N HIS A 288 10.09 14.85 14.43
CA HIS A 288 11.37 14.82 13.75
C HIS A 288 12.46 14.13 14.57
N PHE A 289 13.53 13.73 13.93
CA PHE A 289 14.71 13.16 14.55
C PHE A 289 15.99 13.70 13.90
N THR A 290 17.10 13.63 14.64
CA THR A 290 18.38 14.22 14.30
C THR A 290 19.49 13.16 14.19
N ASP A 291 20.68 13.57 13.80
CA ASP A 291 21.89 12.73 13.86
C ASP A 291 22.26 12.31 15.30
N GLU A 292 21.87 13.09 16.30
CA GLU A 292 22.12 12.76 17.71
C GLU A 292 21.25 11.58 18.16
N ASP A 293 19.97 11.58 17.74
CA ASP A 293 19.05 10.46 18.00
C ASP A 293 19.55 9.16 17.35
N LEU A 294 20.15 9.28 16.15
CA LEU A 294 20.70 8.12 15.46
C LEU A 294 21.94 7.53 16.14
N LYS A 295 22.78 8.39 16.71
CA LYS A 295 24.04 7.98 17.38
C LYS A 295 23.82 7.50 18.81
N SER A 296 22.74 7.93 19.45
CA SER A 296 22.41 7.58 20.82
C SER A 296 22.04 6.10 20.96
N GLU A 297 22.18 5.57 22.18
CA GLU A 297 21.66 4.24 22.54
C GLU A 297 20.12 4.20 22.64
N VAL A 298 19.45 5.34 22.45
CA VAL A 298 17.98 5.48 22.44
C VAL A 298 17.41 4.56 21.36
N THR A 299 16.39 3.82 21.73
CA THR A 299 15.70 2.92 20.80
C THR A 299 14.82 3.68 19.80
N LEU A 300 14.48 3.07 18.68
CA LEU A 300 13.53 3.66 17.75
C LEU A 300 12.16 3.88 18.40
N ALA A 301 11.74 2.95 19.29
CA ALA A 301 10.52 3.10 20.06
C ALA A 301 10.53 4.38 20.92
N GLU A 302 11.64 4.63 21.65
CA GLU A 302 11.80 5.85 22.46
C GLU A 302 11.83 7.11 21.59
N ILE A 303 12.46 7.09 20.41
CA ILE A 303 12.43 8.22 19.47
C ILE A 303 10.98 8.50 19.02
N LEU A 304 10.23 7.47 18.67
CA LEU A 304 8.83 7.60 18.24
C LEU A 304 7.91 8.10 19.37
N ASP A 305 8.19 7.73 20.63
CA ASP A 305 7.37 8.14 21.77
C ASP A 305 7.75 9.55 22.30
N ASN A 306 9.03 9.94 22.21
CA ASN A 306 9.50 11.24 22.68
C ASN A 306 9.16 12.40 21.73
N HIS A 307 8.90 12.10 20.46
CA HIS A 307 8.57 13.07 19.42
C HIS A 307 7.11 12.92 19.01
N GLU A 308 6.18 13.24 19.91
CA GLU A 308 4.76 13.27 19.56
C GLU A 308 4.48 14.38 18.53
N THR A 309 3.68 14.06 17.54
CA THR A 309 3.19 15.01 16.53
C THR A 309 2.36 16.09 17.21
N VAL A 310 2.82 17.33 17.18
CA VAL A 310 2.04 18.49 17.65
C VAL A 310 1.08 18.88 16.54
N ILE A 311 -0.15 18.41 16.59
CA ILE A 311 -1.20 18.79 15.63
C ILE A 311 -1.40 20.30 15.69
N LYS A 312 -0.80 21.04 14.77
CA LYS A 312 -1.16 22.43 14.53
C LYS A 312 -2.44 22.43 13.71
N LYS A 313 -3.51 23.06 14.25
CA LYS A 313 -4.78 23.25 13.55
C LYS A 313 -4.55 23.84 12.16
N ASP A 314 -5.27 23.29 11.20
CA ASP A 314 -5.38 23.64 9.79
C ASP A 314 -4.70 24.94 9.36
N ASP A 315 -3.61 24.83 8.62
CA ASP A 315 -3.06 25.93 7.83
C ASP A 315 -3.76 25.90 6.45
N PRO A 316 -4.66 26.85 6.15
CA PRO A 316 -5.40 26.89 4.89
C PRO A 316 -4.51 27.16 3.67
N SER A 317 -3.20 27.41 3.85
CA SER A 317 -2.24 27.63 2.77
C SER A 317 -1.69 26.36 2.14
N ILE A 318 -2.13 25.19 2.58
CA ILE A 318 -1.79 23.92 1.94
C ILE A 318 -2.72 23.77 0.74
N ASP A 319 -2.41 24.46 -0.33
CA ASP A 319 -3.03 24.23 -1.63
C ASP A 319 -2.87 22.75 -2.00
N GLN A 320 -4.00 22.10 -2.21
CA GLN A 320 -4.09 20.77 -2.76
C GLN A 320 -3.51 20.81 -4.18
N MET A 321 -2.20 20.63 -4.32
CA MET A 321 -1.66 20.19 -5.59
C MET A 321 -2.35 18.89 -5.92
N THR A 322 -3.18 18.89 -6.94
CA THR A 322 -3.92 17.72 -7.36
C THR A 322 -2.96 16.70 -7.97
N ILE A 323 -3.31 15.43 -7.91
CA ILE A 323 -2.59 14.35 -8.62
C ILE A 323 -2.37 14.69 -10.10
N PHE A 324 -3.23 15.51 -10.69
CA PHE A 324 -3.16 15.97 -12.08
C PHE A 324 -1.95 16.86 -12.34
N GLU A 325 -1.59 17.78 -11.45
CA GLU A 325 -0.42 18.65 -11.59
C GLU A 325 0.89 17.86 -11.54
N PHE A 326 0.94 16.76 -10.79
CA PHE A 326 2.10 15.85 -10.75
C PHE A 326 2.28 15.07 -12.06
N ILE A 327 1.18 14.75 -12.74
CA ILE A 327 1.19 13.97 -14.00
C ILE A 327 1.63 14.88 -15.17
N GLU A 328 1.23 16.14 -15.19
CA GLU A 328 1.59 17.12 -16.23
C GLU A 328 3.09 17.47 -16.22
N ASP A 329 3.71 17.60 -15.05
CA ASP A 329 5.15 17.93 -14.91
C ASP A 329 6.11 16.83 -15.44
N LYS A 330 5.62 15.64 -15.79
CA LYS A 330 6.44 14.55 -16.35
C LYS A 330 6.35 14.42 -17.89
N HIS A 331 5.57 15.27 -18.54
CA HIS A 331 5.41 15.27 -20.00
C HIS A 331 6.12 16.47 -20.69
N GLU A 332 6.88 17.30 -19.95
CA GLU A 332 7.89 18.21 -20.46
C GLU A 332 9.31 17.63 -20.21
#